data_7c9083c11ceb5cc984699bfc4a230d45
#
_entry.id   7c9083c11ceb5cc984699bfc4a230d45
#
_cell.length_a   1.000
_cell.length_b   1.000
_cell.length_c   1.000
_cell.angle_alpha   90.00
_cell.angle_beta   90.00
_cell.angle_gamma   90.00
#
_symmetry.space_group_name_H-M   'P 1'
#
loop_
_entity.id
_entity.type
_entity.pdbx_description
1 polymer ?
#
loop_
_entity_poly.entity_id
_entity_poly.type
_entity_poly.pdbx_seq_one_letter_code
_entity_poly.pdbx_strand_id
1 'polypeptide(L)'
;ALQAHKHVFCEKPLAIQPDDLSLIMQTLEEQRRSSSFVPLLTVGFNRRFAPLAQQMKKFLESSHEPMAIHYRINAGYLPPDHWLHDPTQGGGRIIGEVCHFVDFLTFLVGEPPIAVTAHSLPDEGRYCEDNVFLCYTFPQGSIGNIVYLANGDRSFAKERIEVFTAGRVAVLDDFRALTCIQEGKRKTVRSWLRQDKGHWGIWQSFTQAILTNAPPPIPYEHLFGVTKATFAALEALRCGEKILIA
;
A
#
# COMPACT_ATOMS: atom_id res chain seq x y z
N ALA A 1 -14.70 -10.27 15.59
CA ALA A 1 -13.60 -11.18 15.84
C ALA A 1 -12.68 -10.64 16.95
N LEU A 2 -12.18 -9.40 16.84
CA LEU A 2 -11.30 -8.78 17.85
C LEU A 2 -11.94 -8.78 19.25
N GLN A 3 -13.20 -8.37 19.37
CA GLN A 3 -13.96 -8.40 20.63
C GLN A 3 -14.12 -9.82 21.22
N ALA A 4 -14.05 -10.84 20.37
CA ALA A 4 -14.08 -12.25 20.77
C ALA A 4 -12.66 -12.83 21.02
N HIS A 5 -11.66 -11.96 21.20
CA HIS A 5 -10.26 -12.31 21.43
C HIS A 5 -9.68 -13.28 20.36
N LYS A 6 -10.01 -13.05 19.07
CA LYS A 6 -9.46 -13.84 17.97
C LYS A 6 -8.47 -13.02 17.17
N HIS A 7 -7.33 -13.64 16.83
CA HIS A 7 -6.42 -13.09 15.82
C HIS A 7 -7.17 -12.93 14.49
N VAL A 8 -6.91 -11.84 13.78
CA VAL A 8 -7.64 -11.48 12.57
C VAL A 8 -6.67 -11.25 11.41
N PHE A 9 -6.83 -12.03 10.36
CA PHE A 9 -6.30 -11.71 9.04
C PHE A 9 -7.45 -11.15 8.21
N CYS A 10 -7.38 -9.87 7.88
CA CYS A 10 -8.41 -9.18 7.08
C CYS A 10 -7.90 -8.99 5.64
N GLU A 11 -8.74 -9.27 4.66
CA GLU A 11 -8.44 -8.82 3.29
C GLU A 11 -8.52 -7.30 3.19
N LYS A 12 -7.80 -6.75 2.24
CA LYS A 12 -7.81 -5.31 1.99
C LYS A 12 -9.13 -4.86 1.31
N PRO A 13 -9.57 -3.63 1.53
CA PRO A 13 -9.04 -2.65 2.46
C PRO A 13 -9.39 -3.00 3.91
N LEU A 14 -8.70 -2.40 4.89
CA LEU A 14 -9.02 -2.57 6.31
C LEU A 14 -10.41 -2.06 6.65
N ALA A 15 -10.78 -0.93 6.07
CA ALA A 15 -12.09 -0.31 6.20
C ALA A 15 -12.44 0.43 4.91
N ILE A 16 -13.74 0.54 4.60
CA ILE A 16 -14.26 1.31 3.45
C ILE A 16 -14.85 2.65 3.86
N GLN A 17 -15.10 2.85 5.17
CA GLN A 17 -15.59 4.10 5.74
C GLN A 17 -14.70 4.55 6.92
N PRO A 18 -14.54 5.87 7.15
CA PRO A 18 -13.76 6.39 8.27
C PRO A 18 -14.24 5.93 9.64
N ASP A 19 -15.57 5.82 9.82
CA ASP A 19 -16.17 5.39 11.09
C ASP A 19 -15.82 3.93 11.42
N ASP A 20 -15.76 3.05 10.43
CA ASP A 20 -15.35 1.67 10.61
C ASP A 20 -13.88 1.58 11.07
N LEU A 21 -13.00 2.42 10.49
CA LEU A 21 -11.61 2.50 10.93
C LEU A 21 -11.50 2.95 12.38
N SER A 22 -12.26 3.96 12.76
CA SER A 22 -12.32 4.49 14.13
C SER A 22 -12.75 3.42 15.12
N LEU A 23 -13.78 2.65 14.79
CA LEU A 23 -14.27 1.54 15.60
C LEU A 23 -13.22 0.42 15.74
N ILE A 24 -12.51 0.08 14.69
CA ILE A 24 -11.42 -0.93 14.74
C ILE A 24 -10.29 -0.47 15.67
N MET A 25 -9.87 0.80 15.53
CA MET A 25 -8.83 1.38 16.37
C MET A 25 -9.23 1.38 17.85
N GLN A 26 -10.44 1.84 18.15
CA GLN A 26 -10.99 1.84 19.51
C GLN A 26 -11.06 0.42 20.09
N THR A 27 -11.57 -0.55 19.33
CA THR A 27 -11.67 -1.95 19.76
C THR A 27 -10.30 -2.54 20.11
N LEU A 28 -9.28 -2.28 19.32
CA LEU A 28 -7.92 -2.76 19.61
C LEU A 28 -7.33 -2.11 20.86
N GLU A 29 -7.58 -0.82 21.07
CA GLU A 29 -7.10 -0.11 22.25
C GLU A 29 -7.81 -0.60 23.52
N GLU A 30 -9.10 -0.86 23.47
CA GLU A 30 -9.88 -1.47 24.57
C GLU A 30 -9.34 -2.86 24.94
N GLN A 31 -9.02 -3.70 23.93
CA GLN A 31 -8.42 -5.01 24.16
C GLN A 31 -7.04 -4.90 24.83
N ARG A 32 -6.22 -3.93 24.46
CA ARG A 32 -4.92 -3.67 25.08
C ARG A 32 -5.02 -3.26 26.55
N ARG A 33 -6.08 -2.52 26.92
CA ARG A 33 -6.29 -2.03 28.28
C ARG A 33 -6.93 -3.06 29.21
N SER A 34 -7.82 -3.88 28.66
CA SER A 34 -8.69 -4.77 29.45
C SER A 34 -8.22 -6.21 29.55
N SER A 35 -7.23 -6.64 28.75
CA SER A 35 -6.82 -8.04 28.68
C SER A 35 -5.31 -8.21 28.64
N SER A 36 -4.83 -9.29 29.27
CA SER A 36 -3.42 -9.76 29.10
C SER A 36 -3.18 -10.39 27.73
N PHE A 37 -4.23 -10.76 27.02
CA PHE A 37 -4.19 -11.27 25.65
C PHE A 37 -4.67 -10.20 24.69
N VAL A 38 -3.81 -9.76 23.79
CA VAL A 38 -4.14 -8.80 22.72
C VAL A 38 -4.16 -9.55 21.39
N PRO A 39 -5.32 -9.63 20.71
CA PRO A 39 -5.40 -10.29 19.43
C PRO A 39 -4.60 -9.53 18.37
N LEU A 40 -3.89 -10.26 17.51
CA LEU A 40 -3.21 -9.68 16.36
C LEU A 40 -4.21 -9.38 15.25
N LEU A 41 -4.07 -8.20 14.65
CA LEU A 41 -4.73 -7.82 13.40
C LEU A 41 -3.68 -7.65 12.31
N THR A 42 -3.93 -8.21 11.15
CA THR A 42 -3.13 -7.99 9.94
C THR A 42 -4.06 -7.80 8.74
N VAL A 43 -3.65 -6.98 7.79
CA VAL A 43 -4.36 -6.74 6.52
C VAL A 43 -3.57 -7.34 5.38
N GLY A 44 -4.24 -7.89 4.38
CA GLY A 44 -3.68 -8.56 3.21
C GLY A 44 -2.80 -7.68 2.29
N PHE A 45 -1.97 -6.81 2.86
CA PHE A 45 -0.99 -6.01 2.13
C PHE A 45 0.23 -6.85 1.77
N ASN A 46 0.01 -7.78 0.86
CA ASN A 46 0.96 -8.82 0.48
C ASN A 46 2.25 -8.30 -0.16
N ARG A 47 2.21 -7.20 -0.92
CA ARG A 47 3.33 -6.72 -1.75
C ARG A 47 4.62 -6.47 -0.99
N ARG A 48 4.54 -5.97 0.25
CA ARG A 48 5.71 -5.78 1.11
C ARG A 48 6.42 -7.09 1.49
N PHE A 49 5.74 -8.23 1.41
CA PHE A 49 6.29 -9.57 1.69
C PHE A 49 6.81 -10.28 0.44
N ALA A 50 6.72 -9.66 -0.74
CA ALA A 50 7.28 -10.21 -1.96
C ALA A 50 8.81 -10.30 -1.88
N PRO A 51 9.44 -11.42 -2.28
CA PRO A 51 10.90 -11.60 -2.13
C PRO A 51 11.73 -10.50 -2.79
N LEU A 52 11.34 -10.03 -3.99
CA LEU A 52 12.04 -8.93 -4.66
C LEU A 52 11.78 -7.57 -4.00
N ALA A 53 10.61 -7.36 -3.39
CA ALA A 53 10.31 -6.15 -2.62
C ALA A 53 11.16 -6.08 -1.34
N GLN A 54 11.33 -7.20 -0.65
CA GLN A 54 12.21 -7.29 0.52
C GLN A 54 13.69 -7.02 0.16
N GLN A 55 14.15 -7.53 -0.98
CA GLN A 55 15.49 -7.24 -1.49
C GLN A 55 15.64 -5.76 -1.86
N MET A 56 14.62 -5.15 -2.47
CA MET A 56 14.57 -3.72 -2.78
C MET A 56 14.69 -2.88 -1.51
N LYS A 57 13.87 -3.17 -0.48
CA LYS A 57 13.90 -2.48 0.81
C LYS A 57 15.29 -2.57 1.43
N LYS A 58 15.86 -3.77 1.53
CA LYS A 58 17.22 -4.00 2.06
C LYS A 58 18.30 -3.20 1.32
N PHE A 59 18.20 -3.07 0.00
CA PHE A 59 19.13 -2.26 -0.80
C PHE A 59 19.04 -0.77 -0.48
N LEU A 60 17.82 -0.28 -0.14
CA LEU A 60 17.55 1.13 0.15
C LEU A 60 17.81 1.49 1.63
N GLU A 61 17.68 0.57 2.57
CA GLU A 61 17.80 0.80 4.03
C GLU A 61 19.13 1.41 4.47
N SER A 62 20.20 1.20 3.73
CA SER A 62 21.51 1.81 4.03
C SER A 62 21.60 3.29 3.65
N SER A 63 20.52 3.91 3.18
CA SER A 63 20.40 5.35 2.93
C SER A 63 19.59 6.02 4.04
N HIS A 64 20.09 7.17 4.50
CA HIS A 64 19.37 8.05 5.45
C HIS A 64 18.78 9.28 4.77
N GLU A 65 18.90 9.38 3.44
CA GLU A 65 18.33 10.47 2.66
C GLU A 65 16.88 10.22 2.28
N PRO A 66 16.06 11.27 2.14
CA PRO A 66 14.71 11.14 1.61
C PRO A 66 14.66 10.44 0.25
N MET A 67 13.59 9.69 0.02
CA MET A 67 13.35 8.94 -1.21
C MET A 67 12.42 9.70 -2.15
N ALA A 68 12.71 9.67 -3.45
CA ALA A 68 11.73 9.94 -4.49
C ALA A 68 11.25 8.61 -5.09
N ILE A 69 9.93 8.34 -4.99
CA ILE A 69 9.34 7.07 -5.40
C ILE A 69 8.30 7.31 -6.49
N HIS A 70 8.41 6.56 -7.58
CA HIS A 70 7.41 6.54 -8.65
C HIS A 70 6.81 5.14 -8.76
N TYR A 71 5.49 5.04 -8.58
CA TYR A 71 4.75 3.78 -8.67
C TYR A 71 3.65 3.89 -9.73
N ARG A 72 3.87 3.30 -10.90
CA ARG A 72 2.88 3.22 -11.98
C ARG A 72 2.15 1.89 -11.92
N ILE A 73 0.82 1.95 -12.00
CA ILE A 73 -0.09 0.81 -12.04
C ILE A 73 -0.95 0.89 -13.30
N ASN A 74 -0.84 -0.12 -14.16
CA ASN A 74 -1.76 -0.35 -15.27
C ASN A 74 -2.81 -1.37 -14.82
N ALA A 75 -3.90 -0.87 -14.22
CA ALA A 75 -4.91 -1.71 -13.60
C ALA A 75 -5.88 -2.34 -14.60
N GLY A 76 -6.08 -1.65 -15.73
CA GLY A 76 -7.05 -2.01 -16.77
C GLY A 76 -8.49 -1.67 -16.39
N TYR A 77 -9.32 -1.57 -17.41
CA TYR A 77 -10.71 -1.18 -17.31
C TYR A 77 -11.56 -2.18 -16.50
N LEU A 78 -12.46 -1.64 -15.66
CA LEU A 78 -13.60 -2.34 -15.06
C LEU A 78 -14.90 -1.62 -15.45
N PRO A 79 -15.98 -2.37 -15.75
CA PRO A 79 -17.27 -1.75 -16.05
C PRO A 79 -17.82 -0.96 -14.85
N PRO A 80 -18.59 0.12 -15.06
CA PRO A 80 -19.12 0.95 -13.96
C PRO A 80 -20.05 0.20 -12.99
N ASP A 81 -20.71 -0.86 -13.44
CA ASP A 81 -21.59 -1.72 -12.64
C ASP A 81 -20.82 -2.80 -11.83
N HIS A 82 -19.50 -2.83 -11.92
CA HIS A 82 -18.71 -3.78 -11.14
C HIS A 82 -18.78 -3.44 -9.63
N TRP A 83 -18.99 -4.44 -8.77
CA TRP A 83 -19.20 -4.32 -7.33
C TRP A 83 -18.12 -3.46 -6.61
N LEU A 84 -16.90 -3.40 -7.16
CA LEU A 84 -15.81 -2.61 -6.60
C LEU A 84 -16.11 -1.11 -6.63
N HIS A 85 -16.92 -0.64 -7.59
CA HIS A 85 -17.34 0.77 -7.69
C HIS A 85 -18.48 1.12 -6.73
N ASP A 86 -19.17 0.12 -6.16
CA ASP A 86 -20.20 0.35 -5.14
C ASP A 86 -19.56 0.91 -3.85
N PRO A 87 -19.93 2.12 -3.41
CA PRO A 87 -19.32 2.75 -2.23
C PRO A 87 -19.61 2.00 -0.92
N THR A 88 -20.62 1.11 -0.90
CA THR A 88 -21.00 0.32 0.28
C THR A 88 -20.35 -1.05 0.34
N GLN A 89 -19.84 -1.55 -0.78
CA GLN A 89 -19.24 -2.88 -0.90
C GLN A 89 -17.74 -2.80 -1.20
N GLY A 90 -17.36 -2.11 -2.28
CA GLY A 90 -15.96 -2.01 -2.74
C GLY A 90 -15.27 -0.71 -2.35
N GLY A 91 -16.01 0.35 -2.08
CA GLY A 91 -15.51 1.67 -1.76
C GLY A 91 -14.88 2.44 -2.93
N GLY A 92 -14.97 1.91 -4.16
CA GLY A 92 -14.27 2.42 -5.34
C GLY A 92 -12.83 1.92 -5.45
N ARG A 93 -12.20 2.17 -6.60
CA ARG A 93 -10.85 1.64 -6.86
C ARG A 93 -9.78 2.28 -5.99
N ILE A 94 -9.96 3.52 -5.57
CA ILE A 94 -9.00 4.17 -4.66
C ILE A 94 -8.97 3.44 -3.33
N ILE A 95 -10.10 3.27 -2.68
CA ILE A 95 -10.18 2.58 -1.39
C ILE A 95 -9.89 1.09 -1.56
N GLY A 96 -10.54 0.44 -2.53
CA GLY A 96 -10.46 -1.00 -2.72
C GLY A 96 -9.13 -1.52 -3.28
N GLU A 97 -8.38 -0.71 -4.03
CA GLU A 97 -7.14 -1.17 -4.67
C GLU A 97 -5.93 -0.29 -4.37
N VAL A 98 -6.06 1.05 -4.41
CA VAL A 98 -4.90 1.94 -4.23
C VAL A 98 -4.28 1.83 -2.85
N CYS A 99 -5.04 1.42 -1.83
CA CYS A 99 -4.52 1.11 -0.50
C CYS A 99 -3.30 0.16 -0.51
N HIS A 100 -3.23 -0.79 -1.42
CA HIS A 100 -2.06 -1.65 -1.61
C HIS A 100 -0.78 -0.89 -1.97
N PHE A 101 -0.92 0.16 -2.77
CA PHE A 101 0.22 0.91 -3.29
C PHE A 101 0.66 1.96 -2.28
N VAL A 102 -0.29 2.54 -1.53
CA VAL A 102 0.02 3.39 -0.37
C VAL A 102 0.76 2.59 0.70
N ASP A 103 0.32 1.34 0.97
CA ASP A 103 1.03 0.43 1.87
C ASP A 103 2.46 0.15 1.40
N PHE A 104 2.65 -0.04 0.10
CA PHE A 104 3.98 -0.29 -0.44
C PHE A 104 4.92 0.92 -0.32
N LEU A 105 4.42 2.14 -0.55
CA LEU A 105 5.19 3.36 -0.29
C LEU A 105 5.55 3.47 1.20
N THR A 106 4.57 3.25 2.09
CA THR A 106 4.77 3.22 3.55
C THR A 106 5.82 2.18 3.96
N PHE A 107 5.79 1.00 3.37
CA PHE A 107 6.80 -0.03 3.60
C PHE A 107 8.20 0.41 3.17
N LEU A 108 8.35 1.04 2.01
CA LEU A 108 9.65 1.50 1.51
C LEU A 108 10.21 2.66 2.35
N VAL A 109 9.39 3.62 2.72
CA VAL A 109 9.81 4.76 3.54
C VAL A 109 10.01 4.35 5.00
N GLY A 110 9.13 3.50 5.54
CA GLY A 110 9.15 3.05 6.94
C GLY A 110 8.16 3.79 7.83
N GLU A 111 7.46 4.79 7.31
CA GLU A 111 6.47 5.60 8.02
C GLU A 111 5.28 5.89 7.09
N PRO A 112 4.06 6.07 7.62
CA PRO A 112 2.91 6.47 6.81
C PRO A 112 3.03 7.91 6.30
N PRO A 113 2.38 8.25 5.18
CA PRO A 113 2.41 9.61 4.64
C PRO A 113 1.62 10.59 5.51
N ILE A 114 2.03 11.86 5.47
CA ILE A 114 1.43 12.96 6.25
C ILE A 114 0.57 13.92 5.41
N ALA A 115 0.64 13.84 4.09
CA ALA A 115 -0.21 14.64 3.20
C ALA A 115 -0.30 14.00 1.82
N VAL A 116 -1.35 14.36 1.08
CA VAL A 116 -1.59 13.94 -0.30
C VAL A 116 -2.16 15.08 -1.14
N THR A 117 -1.76 15.13 -2.41
CA THR A 117 -2.46 15.84 -3.49
C THR A 117 -2.89 14.83 -4.55
N ALA A 118 -3.99 15.11 -5.25
CA ALA A 118 -4.58 14.18 -6.20
C ALA A 118 -5.12 14.88 -7.44
N HIS A 119 -4.98 14.24 -8.59
CA HIS A 119 -5.57 14.65 -9.86
C HIS A 119 -6.10 13.44 -10.60
N SER A 120 -7.20 13.59 -11.33
CA SER A 120 -7.78 12.56 -12.18
C SER A 120 -7.95 13.02 -13.63
N LEU A 121 -7.98 12.04 -14.54
CA LEU A 121 -8.51 12.29 -15.88
C LEU A 121 -10.04 12.37 -15.81
N PRO A 122 -10.70 13.06 -16.76
CA PRO A 122 -12.15 13.04 -16.86
C PRO A 122 -12.70 11.62 -17.08
N ASP A 123 -13.78 11.28 -16.40
CA ASP A 123 -14.40 9.95 -16.49
C ASP A 123 -15.21 9.73 -17.76
N GLU A 124 -15.80 10.78 -18.31
CA GLU A 124 -16.59 10.81 -19.57
C GLU A 124 -17.65 9.68 -19.66
N GLY A 125 -18.21 9.27 -18.51
CA GLY A 125 -19.19 8.19 -18.39
C GLY A 125 -18.65 6.77 -18.60
N ARG A 126 -17.33 6.62 -18.76
CA ARG A 126 -16.66 5.32 -18.96
C ARG A 126 -15.87 4.86 -17.74
N TYR A 127 -15.27 5.78 -17.02
CA TYR A 127 -14.41 5.53 -15.88
C TYR A 127 -15.08 6.00 -14.59
N CYS A 128 -14.55 5.61 -13.44
CA CYS A 128 -15.11 5.91 -12.13
C CYS A 128 -13.98 6.32 -11.17
N GLU A 129 -13.40 7.52 -11.35
CA GLU A 129 -12.26 8.03 -10.56
C GLU A 129 -11.10 7.03 -10.50
N ASP A 130 -10.81 6.35 -11.61
CA ASP A 130 -9.84 5.25 -11.67
C ASP A 130 -8.68 5.46 -12.65
N ASN A 131 -8.47 6.73 -13.08
CA ASN A 131 -7.30 7.22 -13.79
C ASN A 131 -6.71 8.38 -13.01
N VAL A 132 -5.90 8.08 -11.99
CA VAL A 132 -5.52 9.07 -10.97
C VAL A 132 -4.00 9.18 -10.79
N PHE A 133 -3.57 10.40 -10.45
CA PHE A 133 -2.21 10.75 -10.05
C PHE A 133 -2.26 11.23 -8.60
N LEU A 134 -1.65 10.48 -7.69
CA LEU A 134 -1.59 10.77 -6.27
C LEU A 134 -0.15 11.07 -5.88
N CYS A 135 0.09 12.18 -5.19
CA CYS A 135 1.40 12.52 -4.68
C CYS A 135 1.36 12.63 -3.15
N TYR A 136 2.05 11.71 -2.49
CA TYR A 136 2.16 11.63 -1.04
C TYR A 136 3.47 12.24 -0.56
N THR A 137 3.42 12.98 0.55
CA THR A 137 4.60 13.44 1.30
C THR A 137 4.70 12.71 2.63
N PHE A 138 5.92 12.43 3.07
CA PHE A 138 6.24 11.66 4.27
C PHE A 138 6.98 12.53 5.30
N PRO A 139 6.99 12.16 6.60
CA PRO A 139 7.52 13.00 7.68
C PRO A 139 8.96 13.47 7.45
N GLN A 140 9.82 12.63 6.85
CA GLN A 140 11.24 12.90 6.65
C GLN A 140 11.55 13.54 5.29
N GLY A 141 10.53 14.07 4.59
CA GLY A 141 10.69 14.74 3.29
C GLY A 141 10.72 13.80 2.09
N SER A 142 10.56 12.49 2.26
CA SER A 142 10.36 11.58 1.13
C SER A 142 9.06 11.91 0.39
N ILE A 143 9.07 11.70 -0.93
CA ILE A 143 7.92 11.93 -1.80
C ILE A 143 7.66 10.66 -2.60
N GLY A 144 6.40 10.20 -2.61
CA GLY A 144 5.97 9.06 -3.40
C GLY A 144 4.76 9.39 -4.26
N ASN A 145 4.83 9.13 -5.56
CA ASN A 145 3.65 9.23 -6.40
C ASN A 145 3.12 7.86 -6.80
N ILE A 146 1.81 7.77 -6.88
CA ILE A 146 1.06 6.63 -7.40
C ILE A 146 0.32 7.09 -8.65
N VAL A 147 0.65 6.49 -9.79
CA VAL A 147 -0.06 6.68 -11.06
C VAL A 147 -0.88 5.44 -11.34
N TYR A 148 -2.17 5.51 -11.01
CA TYR A 148 -3.12 4.40 -11.15
C TYR A 148 -4.00 4.63 -12.37
N LEU A 149 -3.95 3.71 -13.35
CA LEU A 149 -4.53 3.87 -14.67
C LEU A 149 -5.42 2.68 -15.04
N ALA A 150 -6.70 2.95 -15.27
CA ALA A 150 -7.66 1.98 -15.79
C ALA A 150 -7.77 1.99 -17.32
N ASN A 151 -7.26 3.03 -17.98
CA ASN A 151 -7.38 3.26 -19.42
C ASN A 151 -6.28 2.59 -20.26
N GLY A 152 -5.32 1.90 -19.62
CA GLY A 152 -4.22 1.23 -20.30
C GLY A 152 -4.60 -0.16 -20.84
N ASP A 153 -3.87 -0.63 -21.86
CA ASP A 153 -4.00 -1.98 -22.38
C ASP A 153 -3.43 -3.01 -21.36
N ARG A 154 -4.20 -4.07 -21.11
CA ARG A 154 -3.84 -5.13 -20.13
C ARG A 154 -2.64 -5.99 -20.52
N SER A 155 -2.22 -5.99 -21.76
CA SER A 155 -1.00 -6.67 -22.21
C SER A 155 0.28 -5.98 -21.72
N PHE A 156 0.20 -4.70 -21.36
CA PHE A 156 1.29 -3.98 -20.74
C PHE A 156 1.45 -4.37 -19.26
N ALA A 157 2.70 -4.47 -18.78
CA ALA A 157 3.00 -4.89 -17.42
C ALA A 157 2.23 -4.07 -16.38
N LYS A 158 1.64 -4.78 -15.38
CA LYS A 158 0.73 -4.13 -14.42
C LYS A 158 1.44 -3.14 -13.52
N GLU A 159 2.59 -3.45 -12.96
CA GLU A 159 3.21 -2.67 -11.90
C GLU A 159 4.67 -2.34 -12.19
N ARG A 160 5.06 -1.08 -11.98
CA ARG A 160 6.46 -0.66 -12.03
C ARG A 160 6.74 0.36 -10.93
N ILE A 161 7.79 0.10 -10.17
CA ILE A 161 8.23 0.94 -9.07
C ILE A 161 9.67 1.39 -9.34
N GLU A 162 9.94 2.68 -9.21
CA GLU A 162 11.26 3.28 -9.31
C GLU A 162 11.54 4.11 -8.05
N VAL A 163 12.69 3.91 -7.44
CA VAL A 163 13.11 4.63 -6.23
C VAL A 163 14.47 5.23 -6.44
N PHE A 164 14.61 6.50 -6.06
CA PHE A 164 15.84 7.28 -6.13
C PHE A 164 16.17 7.81 -4.74
N THR A 165 17.38 7.54 -4.24
CA THR A 165 17.87 8.04 -2.94
C THR A 165 19.39 7.89 -2.85
N ALA A 166 20.11 8.87 -2.33
CA ALA A 166 21.54 8.79 -1.98
C ALA A 166 22.41 8.15 -3.07
N GLY A 167 22.27 8.56 -4.33
CA GLY A 167 23.02 8.00 -5.46
C GLY A 167 22.65 6.56 -5.84
N ARG A 168 21.55 6.04 -5.30
CA ARG A 168 21.00 4.72 -5.61
C ARG A 168 19.74 4.81 -6.44
N VAL A 169 19.56 3.86 -7.35
CA VAL A 169 18.31 3.65 -8.08
C VAL A 169 17.90 2.18 -7.94
N ALA A 170 16.65 1.96 -7.54
CA ALA A 170 16.05 0.64 -7.53
C ALA A 170 14.80 0.63 -8.42
N VAL A 171 14.71 -0.36 -9.32
CA VAL A 171 13.57 -0.53 -10.22
C VAL A 171 13.00 -1.93 -10.05
N LEU A 172 11.73 -2.02 -9.63
CA LEU A 172 11.00 -3.27 -9.53
C LEU A 172 9.95 -3.35 -10.63
N ASP A 173 10.15 -4.26 -11.57
CA ASP A 173 9.26 -4.50 -12.70
C ASP A 173 8.34 -5.67 -12.40
N ASP A 174 7.06 -5.39 -12.20
CA ASP A 174 5.94 -6.33 -12.04
C ASP A 174 6.24 -7.51 -11.09
N PHE A 175 7.06 -7.28 -10.06
CA PHE A 175 7.53 -8.32 -9.13
C PHE A 175 8.22 -9.52 -9.82
N ARG A 176 8.69 -9.32 -11.06
CA ARG A 176 9.43 -10.32 -11.87
C ARG A 176 10.91 -10.01 -11.98
N ALA A 177 11.28 -8.74 -11.94
CA ALA A 177 12.67 -8.31 -11.99
C ALA A 177 12.92 -7.13 -11.06
N LEU A 178 14.04 -7.16 -10.34
CA LEU A 178 14.57 -6.06 -9.54
C LEU A 178 15.92 -5.65 -10.10
N THR A 179 16.06 -4.39 -10.48
CA THR A 179 17.34 -3.79 -10.88
C THR A 179 17.77 -2.79 -9.82
N CYS A 180 18.97 -2.98 -9.26
CA CYS A 180 19.63 -2.07 -8.33
C CYS A 180 20.85 -1.44 -9.01
N ILE A 181 20.99 -0.12 -8.90
CA ILE A 181 22.09 0.65 -9.48
C ILE A 181 22.70 1.52 -8.38
N GLN A 182 24.02 1.42 -8.22
CA GLN A 182 24.81 2.24 -7.29
C GLN A 182 26.25 2.34 -7.80
N GLU A 183 26.87 3.50 -7.72
CA GLU A 183 28.29 3.73 -8.11
C GLU A 183 28.62 3.22 -9.53
N GLY A 184 27.72 3.46 -10.48
CA GLY A 184 27.86 2.99 -11.86
C GLY A 184 27.67 1.48 -12.05
N LYS A 185 27.51 0.70 -10.99
CA LYS A 185 27.28 -0.75 -11.05
C LYS A 185 25.79 -1.06 -11.08
N ARG A 186 25.42 -1.97 -11.99
CA ARG A 186 24.04 -2.43 -12.18
C ARG A 186 23.93 -3.92 -11.86
N LYS A 187 23.02 -4.28 -10.96
CA LYS A 187 22.68 -5.67 -10.63
C LYS A 187 21.20 -5.89 -10.89
N THR A 188 20.87 -6.93 -11.66
CA THR A 188 19.48 -7.32 -11.91
C THR A 188 19.24 -8.73 -11.40
N VAL A 189 18.20 -8.90 -10.57
CA VAL A 189 17.69 -10.19 -10.10
C VAL A 189 16.35 -10.43 -10.77
N ARG A 190 16.11 -11.63 -11.28
CA ARG A 190 14.85 -12.01 -11.93
C ARG A 190 14.24 -13.23 -11.28
N SER A 191 12.93 -13.23 -11.15
CA SER A 191 12.16 -14.42 -10.78
C SER A 191 11.87 -15.23 -12.03
N TRP A 192 12.45 -16.42 -12.13
CA TRP A 192 12.41 -17.24 -13.35
C TRP A 192 11.12 -18.05 -13.53
N LEU A 193 10.52 -18.48 -12.43
CA LEU A 193 9.40 -19.45 -12.48
C LEU A 193 8.04 -18.81 -12.31
N ARG A 194 7.86 -17.94 -11.33
CA ARG A 194 6.56 -17.30 -11.01
C ARG A 194 6.76 -15.88 -10.52
N GLN A 195 5.80 -15.02 -10.88
CA GLN A 195 5.61 -13.75 -10.20
C GLN A 195 5.18 -14.05 -8.76
N ASP A 196 5.98 -13.59 -7.80
CA ASP A 196 5.64 -13.70 -6.37
C ASP A 196 5.37 -12.30 -5.81
N LYS A 197 4.11 -12.03 -5.48
CA LYS A 197 3.64 -10.79 -4.86
C LYS A 197 3.50 -10.89 -3.33
N GLY A 198 4.06 -11.93 -2.70
CA GLY A 198 4.17 -12.05 -1.26
C GLY A 198 2.96 -12.63 -0.53
N HIS A 199 1.98 -13.23 -1.22
CA HIS A 199 0.81 -13.81 -0.57
C HIS A 199 1.18 -14.91 0.45
N TRP A 200 2.14 -15.76 0.09
CA TRP A 200 2.63 -16.77 1.03
C TRP A 200 3.43 -16.15 2.17
N GLY A 201 4.28 -15.15 1.86
CA GLY A 201 5.11 -14.46 2.86
C GLY A 201 4.30 -13.79 3.96
N ILE A 202 3.19 -13.13 3.63
CA ILE A 202 2.33 -12.50 4.65
C ILE A 202 1.65 -13.55 5.54
N TRP A 203 1.19 -14.67 4.99
CA TRP A 203 0.60 -15.77 5.75
C TRP A 203 1.61 -16.40 6.71
N GLN A 204 2.82 -16.69 6.24
CA GLN A 204 3.89 -17.20 7.08
C GLN A 204 4.22 -16.22 8.21
N SER A 205 4.35 -14.93 7.91
CA SER A 205 4.66 -13.90 8.91
C SER A 205 3.55 -13.77 9.95
N PHE A 206 2.29 -13.81 9.56
CA PHE A 206 1.15 -13.74 10.47
C PHE A 206 1.07 -14.97 11.38
N THR A 207 1.15 -16.18 10.80
CA THR A 207 1.13 -17.42 11.60
C THR A 207 2.33 -17.52 12.55
N GLN A 208 3.51 -17.13 12.09
CA GLN A 208 4.70 -17.10 12.94
C GLN A 208 4.54 -16.11 14.09
N ALA A 209 4.00 -14.93 13.85
CA ALA A 209 3.76 -13.94 14.92
C ALA A 209 2.79 -14.49 15.98
N ILE A 210 1.76 -15.21 15.60
CA ILE A 210 0.84 -15.88 16.53
C ILE A 210 1.57 -16.95 17.35
N LEU A 211 2.31 -17.84 16.69
CA LEU A 211 2.97 -18.97 17.35
C LEU A 211 4.09 -18.56 18.33
N THR A 212 4.72 -17.42 18.06
CA THR A 212 5.86 -16.93 18.86
C THR A 212 5.52 -15.76 19.79
N ASN A 213 4.25 -15.33 19.84
CA ASN A 213 3.81 -14.12 20.52
C ASN A 213 4.62 -12.87 20.11
N ALA A 214 5.02 -12.80 18.84
CA ALA A 214 5.73 -11.66 18.28
C ALA A 214 4.76 -10.51 17.95
N PRO A 215 5.27 -9.27 17.76
CA PRO A 215 4.47 -8.16 17.25
C PRO A 215 3.80 -8.47 15.91
N PRO A 216 2.72 -7.74 15.54
CA PRO A 216 2.05 -7.93 14.25
C PRO A 216 3.05 -7.72 13.10
N PRO A 217 2.95 -8.50 12.01
CA PRO A 217 3.90 -8.44 10.89
C PRO A 217 3.86 -7.09 10.13
N ILE A 218 2.78 -6.35 10.27
CA ILE A 218 2.64 -4.97 9.82
C ILE A 218 2.34 -4.11 11.05
N PRO A 219 3.14 -3.09 11.38
CA PRO A 219 2.86 -2.18 12.49
C PRO A 219 1.47 -1.56 12.37
N TYR A 220 0.74 -1.45 13.46
CA TYR A 220 -0.63 -0.89 13.45
C TYR A 220 -0.67 0.56 12.96
N GLU A 221 0.37 1.34 13.26
CA GLU A 221 0.53 2.69 12.72
C GLU A 221 0.55 2.71 11.19
N HIS A 222 1.17 1.71 10.54
CA HIS A 222 1.14 1.57 9.09
C HIS A 222 -0.26 1.20 8.60
N LEU A 223 -0.92 0.21 9.23
CA LEU A 223 -2.28 -0.20 8.83
C LEU A 223 -3.26 0.97 8.87
N PHE A 224 -3.25 1.71 9.99
CA PHE A 224 -4.16 2.83 10.17
C PHE A 224 -3.77 4.04 9.33
N GLY A 225 -2.48 4.38 9.27
CA GLY A 225 -1.97 5.47 8.46
C GLY A 225 -2.22 5.27 6.95
N VAL A 226 -2.02 4.05 6.44
CA VAL A 226 -2.34 3.68 5.05
C VAL A 226 -3.83 3.86 4.76
N THR A 227 -4.70 3.42 5.66
CA THR A 227 -6.15 3.53 5.47
C THR A 227 -6.59 5.00 5.50
N LYS A 228 -6.11 5.79 6.46
CA LYS A 228 -6.34 7.25 6.52
C LYS A 228 -5.83 7.95 5.25
N ALA A 229 -4.61 7.60 4.79
CA ALA A 229 -4.03 8.15 3.58
C ALA A 229 -4.84 7.83 2.32
N THR A 230 -5.50 6.67 2.30
CA THR A 230 -6.37 6.28 1.18
C THR A 230 -7.67 7.11 1.18
N PHE A 231 -8.27 7.36 2.35
CA PHE A 231 -9.42 8.25 2.47
C PHE A 231 -9.07 9.71 2.10
N ALA A 232 -7.92 10.19 2.58
CA ALA A 232 -7.43 11.52 2.24
C ALA A 232 -7.17 11.71 0.73
N ALA A 233 -6.73 10.66 0.02
CA ALA A 233 -6.59 10.70 -1.43
C ALA A 233 -7.92 10.91 -2.15
N LEU A 234 -8.97 10.23 -1.70
CA LEU A 234 -10.33 10.40 -2.24
C LEU A 234 -10.86 11.82 -1.96
N GLU A 235 -10.61 12.33 -0.76
CA GLU A 235 -10.97 13.70 -0.40
C GLU A 235 -10.21 14.73 -1.26
N ALA A 236 -8.89 14.56 -1.43
CA ALA A 236 -8.07 15.43 -2.28
C ALA A 236 -8.55 15.47 -3.74
N LEU A 237 -9.02 14.34 -4.29
CA LEU A 237 -9.62 14.30 -5.62
C LEU A 237 -10.92 15.12 -5.70
N ARG A 238 -11.75 15.07 -4.67
CA ARG A 238 -13.05 15.77 -4.64
C ARG A 238 -12.93 17.27 -4.43
N CYS A 239 -12.02 17.71 -3.57
CA CYS A 239 -11.84 19.14 -3.29
C CYS A 239 -10.79 19.82 -4.18
N GLY A 240 -9.89 19.05 -4.81
CA GLY A 240 -8.78 19.59 -5.61
C GLY A 240 -7.65 20.23 -4.80
N GLU A 241 -7.64 20.02 -3.48
CA GLU A 241 -6.68 20.61 -2.57
C GLU A 241 -5.73 19.57 -1.95
N LYS A 242 -4.64 20.04 -1.34
CA LYS A 242 -3.77 19.22 -0.54
C LYS A 242 -4.45 18.88 0.79
N ILE A 243 -4.57 17.58 1.10
CA ILE A 243 -5.12 17.08 2.36
C ILE A 243 -3.99 16.64 3.30
N LEU A 244 -4.05 17.11 4.54
CA LEU A 244 -3.18 16.63 5.63
C LEU A 244 -3.77 15.36 6.23
N ILE A 245 -2.92 14.37 6.52
CA ILE A 245 -3.30 13.06 7.07
C ILE A 245 -2.98 13.08 8.57
N ALA A 246 -4.04 13.04 9.39
CA ALA A 246 -3.94 13.07 10.86
C ALA A 246 -3.94 11.66 11.49
#